data_edb6ecb66cee3c61bf7486d957c56a41
#
_entry.id   edb6ecb66cee3c61bf7486d957c56a41
#
_cell.length_a   1.000
_cell.length_b   1.000
_cell.length_c   1.000
_cell.angle_alpha   90.00
_cell.angle_beta   90.00
_cell.angle_gamma   90.00
#
_symmetry.space_group_name_H-M   'P 1'
#
loop_
_entity.id
_entity.type
_entity.pdbx_description
1 polymer ?
#
loop_
_entity_poly.entity_id
_entity_poly.type
_entity_poly.pdbx_seq_one_letter_code
_entity_poly.pdbx_strand_id
1 'polypeptide(L)'
;GQLEAKTDPDTKLALDRVNQKIGYKKIVPRPFYQKRMSIAAALIPLLIIAGSYLYYTSTKDKWVEISVAYGDKKHFLLPDSSEIWLNAGTAIKYPEKFSKAQRLVYLDGEAYFSVRKDAAKPFIVETSQLSVKVLGTRFNVKAYADDELVTTTLTNGKVEVTPPVQGSQILKPNEQLTYDKKTSAVNITEVSPTDADGWITGKLIFTDAPFTEILQTLERRYNVTINHTMNVPAS
;
A
#
# COMPACT_ATOMS: atom_id res chain seq x y z
N GLY A 1 70.83 -35.72 1.87
CA GLY A 1 71.18 -35.84 3.24
C GLY A 1 71.14 -34.45 3.90
N GLN A 2 70.09 -34.12 4.63
CA GLN A 2 70.02 -32.91 5.45
C GLN A 2 70.80 -33.23 6.73
N LEU A 3 71.92 -32.51 6.93
CA LEU A 3 72.67 -32.48 8.23
C LEU A 3 71.84 -31.64 9.19
N GLU A 4 70.95 -32.26 9.96
CA GLU A 4 70.39 -31.65 11.18
C GLU A 4 71.52 -31.44 12.18
N ALA A 5 72.00 -30.23 12.34
CA ALA A 5 72.93 -29.84 13.38
C ALA A 5 72.21 -29.96 14.72
N LYS A 6 72.49 -31.05 15.45
CA LYS A 6 72.09 -31.27 16.84
C LYS A 6 72.77 -30.21 17.70
N THR A 7 72.06 -29.12 17.94
CA THR A 7 72.55 -28.02 18.76
C THR A 7 72.59 -28.50 20.21
N ASP A 8 73.76 -28.55 20.79
CA ASP A 8 74.05 -28.93 22.21
C ASP A 8 73.24 -28.02 23.16
N PRO A 9 72.52 -28.55 24.16
CA PRO A 9 71.76 -27.77 25.13
C PRO A 9 72.53 -26.64 25.80
N ASP A 10 73.82 -26.81 25.99
CA ASP A 10 74.66 -25.76 26.55
C ASP A 10 74.85 -24.55 25.62
N THR A 11 74.93 -24.77 24.32
CA THR A 11 75.01 -23.69 23.32
C THR A 11 73.74 -22.89 23.23
N LYS A 12 72.58 -23.52 23.41
CA LYS A 12 71.28 -22.82 23.48
C LYS A 12 71.18 -21.90 24.69
N LEU A 13 71.58 -22.39 25.86
CA LEU A 13 71.59 -21.61 27.11
C LEU A 13 72.55 -20.42 27.04
N ALA A 14 73.71 -20.60 26.40
CA ALA A 14 74.71 -19.52 26.22
C ALA A 14 74.14 -18.45 25.23
N LEU A 15 73.46 -18.88 24.13
CA LEU A 15 72.87 -17.98 23.15
C LEU A 15 71.73 -17.17 23.76
N ASP A 16 70.88 -17.79 24.59
CA ASP A 16 69.75 -17.10 25.26
C ASP A 16 70.28 -16.05 26.28
N ARG A 17 71.35 -16.33 27.00
CA ARG A 17 71.98 -15.34 27.91
C ARG A 17 72.60 -14.15 27.15
N VAL A 18 73.18 -14.37 25.98
CA VAL A 18 73.68 -13.30 25.11
C VAL A 18 72.52 -12.48 24.53
N ASN A 19 71.50 -13.14 24.03
CA ASN A 19 70.31 -12.47 23.47
C ASN A 19 69.58 -11.61 24.52
N GLN A 20 69.52 -12.06 25.76
CA GLN A 20 68.96 -11.31 26.88
C GLN A 20 69.77 -10.07 27.24
N LYS A 21 71.13 -10.17 27.20
CA LYS A 21 72.04 -9.05 27.47
C LYS A 21 72.02 -7.97 26.40
N ILE A 22 71.85 -8.33 25.13
CA ILE A 22 71.85 -7.36 24.01
C ILE A 22 70.44 -6.87 23.69
N GLY A 23 69.42 -7.29 24.47
CA GLY A 23 68.03 -6.88 24.22
C GLY A 23 67.42 -7.35 22.84
N TYR A 24 67.91 -8.49 22.32
CA TYR A 24 67.52 -9.03 21.04
C TYR A 24 66.03 -9.44 21.08
N LYS A 25 65.15 -8.60 20.52
CA LYS A 25 63.76 -8.97 20.25
C LYS A 25 63.65 -9.73 18.91
N LYS A 26 63.32 -11.02 18.99
CA LYS A 26 63.11 -11.83 17.84
C LYS A 26 61.89 -11.20 17.05
N ILE A 27 62.19 -10.58 15.94
CA ILE A 27 61.16 -10.06 15.04
C ILE A 27 60.48 -11.25 14.37
N VAL A 28 59.29 -11.63 14.88
CA VAL A 28 58.47 -12.65 14.27
C VAL A 28 57.78 -11.97 13.08
N PRO A 29 58.10 -12.33 11.83
CA PRO A 29 57.42 -11.74 10.69
C PRO A 29 55.92 -12.10 10.77
N ARG A 30 55.08 -11.09 10.85
CA ARG A 30 53.59 -11.32 10.77
C ARG A 30 53.28 -11.91 9.41
N PRO A 31 52.61 -13.07 9.34
CA PRO A 31 52.33 -13.73 8.10
C PRO A 31 51.49 -12.80 7.20
N PHE A 32 51.88 -12.63 5.94
CA PHE A 32 51.30 -11.70 4.95
C PHE A 32 49.79 -11.89 4.74
N TYR A 33 49.24 -13.06 4.99
CA TYR A 33 47.81 -13.35 4.88
C TYR A 33 46.96 -12.63 5.94
N GLN A 34 47.53 -12.27 7.12
CA GLN A 34 46.78 -11.55 8.18
C GLN A 34 46.35 -10.15 7.70
N LYS A 35 47.14 -9.47 6.87
CA LYS A 35 46.75 -8.19 6.27
C LYS A 35 45.63 -8.35 5.25
N ARG A 36 45.63 -9.43 4.46
CA ARG A 36 44.58 -9.72 3.50
C ARG A 36 43.26 -10.11 4.16
N MET A 37 43.31 -10.84 5.27
CA MET A 37 42.14 -11.17 6.08
C MET A 37 41.48 -9.92 6.70
N SER A 38 42.29 -8.94 7.13
CA SER A 38 41.79 -7.68 7.71
C SER A 38 41.02 -6.84 6.65
N ILE A 39 41.46 -6.84 5.39
CA ILE A 39 40.79 -6.14 4.29
C ILE A 39 39.48 -6.86 3.94
N ALA A 40 39.47 -8.19 3.85
CA ALA A 40 38.27 -8.97 3.59
C ALA A 40 37.25 -8.80 4.73
N ALA A 41 37.66 -8.76 5.98
CA ALA A 41 36.80 -8.53 7.14
C ALA A 41 36.12 -7.15 7.13
N ALA A 42 36.70 -6.15 6.46
CA ALA A 42 36.12 -4.83 6.31
C ALA A 42 35.18 -4.74 5.06
N LEU A 43 35.55 -5.45 3.98
CA LEU A 43 34.76 -5.41 2.72
C LEU A 43 33.48 -6.21 2.79
N ILE A 44 33.46 -7.35 3.48
CA ILE A 44 32.28 -8.19 3.61
C ILE A 44 31.09 -7.44 4.25
N PRO A 45 31.24 -6.78 5.41
CA PRO A 45 30.17 -5.97 5.99
C PRO A 45 29.72 -4.83 5.07
N LEU A 46 30.65 -4.18 4.38
CA LEU A 46 30.31 -3.11 3.43
C LEU A 46 29.46 -3.61 2.26
N LEU A 47 29.80 -4.78 1.71
CA LEU A 47 29.01 -5.42 0.64
C LEU A 47 27.64 -5.87 1.13
N ILE A 48 27.54 -6.38 2.37
CA ILE A 48 26.24 -6.75 2.97
C ILE A 48 25.39 -5.50 3.16
N ILE A 49 25.96 -4.41 3.68
CA ILE A 49 25.25 -3.14 3.87
C ILE A 49 24.82 -2.56 2.51
N ALA A 50 25.70 -2.52 1.53
CA ALA A 50 25.38 -2.04 0.18
C ALA A 50 24.32 -2.92 -0.51
N GLY A 51 24.45 -4.25 -0.41
CA GLY A 51 23.46 -5.20 -0.93
C GLY A 51 22.10 -5.07 -0.24
N SER A 52 22.11 -4.92 1.08
CA SER A 52 20.89 -4.69 1.88
C SER A 52 20.22 -3.35 1.53
N TYR A 53 21.01 -2.30 1.33
CA TYR A 53 20.53 -0.99 0.90
C TYR A 53 19.92 -1.03 -0.49
N LEU A 54 20.60 -1.67 -1.47
CA LEU A 54 20.09 -1.86 -2.82
C LEU A 54 18.83 -2.73 -2.84
N TYR A 55 18.79 -3.80 -2.06
CA TYR A 55 17.60 -4.62 -1.88
C TYR A 55 16.45 -3.80 -1.31
N TYR A 56 16.67 -3.04 -0.25
CA TYR A 56 15.66 -2.18 0.37
C TYR A 56 15.13 -1.10 -0.58
N THR A 57 15.99 -0.46 -1.36
CA THR A 57 15.56 0.56 -2.34
C THR A 57 14.88 -0.05 -3.56
N SER A 58 15.26 -1.27 -3.96
CA SER A 58 14.65 -1.98 -5.09
C SER A 58 13.26 -2.55 -4.77
N THR A 59 12.92 -2.73 -3.48
CA THR A 59 11.62 -3.24 -3.03
C THR A 59 10.59 -2.15 -2.75
N LYS A 60 10.91 -0.88 -2.96
CA LYS A 60 9.91 0.19 -2.82
C LYS A 60 8.88 0.05 -3.92
N ASP A 61 7.64 -0.25 -3.52
CA ASP A 61 6.50 -0.28 -4.42
C ASP A 61 6.35 1.08 -5.10
N LYS A 62 6.38 1.07 -6.42
CA LYS A 62 6.05 2.26 -7.21
C LYS A 62 4.54 2.38 -7.24
N TRP A 63 4.06 3.54 -6.87
CA TRP A 63 2.64 3.86 -6.83
C TRP A 63 2.25 4.68 -8.05
N VAL A 64 1.10 4.34 -8.62
CA VAL A 64 0.41 5.11 -9.67
C VAL A 64 -0.72 5.85 -9.00
N GLU A 65 -0.83 7.14 -9.28
CA GLU A 65 -1.92 7.98 -8.84
C GLU A 65 -2.64 8.54 -10.06
N ILE A 66 -3.96 8.43 -10.08
CA ILE A 66 -4.83 8.93 -11.16
C ILE A 66 -5.87 9.81 -10.51
N SER A 67 -5.96 11.05 -10.99
CA SER A 67 -7.01 11.99 -10.63
C SER A 67 -7.89 12.29 -11.84
N VAL A 68 -9.18 12.45 -11.60
CA VAL A 68 -10.20 12.80 -12.59
C VAL A 68 -10.72 14.20 -12.28
N ALA A 69 -10.69 15.10 -13.25
CA ALA A 69 -11.22 16.44 -13.08
C ALA A 69 -12.76 16.44 -12.91
N TYR A 70 -13.31 17.53 -12.40
CA TYR A 70 -14.74 17.77 -12.41
C TYR A 70 -15.25 17.80 -13.86
N GLY A 71 -16.41 17.25 -14.11
CA GLY A 71 -17.00 17.11 -15.43
C GLY A 71 -16.58 15.86 -16.20
N ASP A 72 -15.47 15.23 -15.82
CA ASP A 72 -14.88 14.08 -16.51
C ASP A 72 -15.19 12.76 -15.83
N LYS A 73 -14.95 11.67 -16.56
CA LYS A 73 -14.93 10.29 -16.06
C LYS A 73 -13.76 9.55 -16.68
N LYS A 74 -13.25 8.52 -16.01
CA LYS A 74 -12.16 7.70 -16.53
C LYS A 74 -12.46 6.22 -16.34
N HIS A 75 -12.14 5.42 -17.37
CA HIS A 75 -12.20 3.96 -17.32
C HIS A 75 -10.84 3.39 -17.68
N PHE A 76 -10.37 2.40 -16.93
CA PHE A 76 -9.10 1.73 -17.19
C PHE A 76 -9.03 0.36 -16.50
N LEU A 77 -7.99 -0.41 -16.86
CA LEU A 77 -7.66 -1.70 -16.26
C LEU A 77 -6.54 -1.54 -15.23
N LEU A 78 -6.70 -2.21 -14.10
CA LEU A 78 -5.62 -2.41 -13.12
C LEU A 78 -4.63 -3.50 -13.56
N PRO A 79 -3.47 -3.60 -12.89
CA PRO A 79 -2.46 -4.63 -13.19
C PRO A 79 -2.94 -6.08 -13.09
N ASP A 80 -4.03 -6.35 -12.37
CA ASP A 80 -4.66 -7.66 -12.23
C ASP A 80 -5.79 -7.91 -13.26
N SER A 81 -6.00 -6.97 -14.19
CA SER A 81 -7.09 -6.94 -15.15
C SER A 81 -8.49 -6.72 -14.54
N SER A 82 -8.56 -6.20 -13.31
CA SER A 82 -9.80 -5.63 -12.78
C SER A 82 -10.12 -4.32 -13.49
N GLU A 83 -11.41 -4.07 -13.78
CA GLU A 83 -11.86 -2.84 -14.42
C GLU A 83 -12.33 -1.83 -13.40
N ILE A 84 -11.98 -0.56 -13.61
CA ILE A 84 -12.40 0.55 -12.76
C ILE A 84 -12.96 1.69 -13.61
N TRP A 85 -14.10 2.22 -13.16
CA TRP A 85 -14.65 3.49 -13.61
C TRP A 85 -14.50 4.48 -12.48
N LEU A 86 -13.88 5.62 -12.74
CA LEU A 86 -13.77 6.75 -11.81
C LEU A 86 -14.74 7.85 -12.21
N ASN A 87 -15.49 8.36 -11.23
CA ASN A 87 -16.36 9.50 -11.42
C ASN A 87 -15.61 10.84 -11.29
N ALA A 88 -16.29 11.94 -11.59
CA ALA A 88 -15.75 13.31 -11.52
C ALA A 88 -15.22 13.63 -10.12
N GLY A 89 -14.06 14.31 -10.04
CA GLY A 89 -13.43 14.72 -8.79
C GLY A 89 -12.79 13.57 -7.98
N THR A 90 -12.61 12.39 -8.59
CA THR A 90 -12.07 11.20 -7.91
C THR A 90 -10.56 11.08 -8.07
N ALA A 91 -9.89 10.72 -6.99
CA ALA A 91 -8.49 10.29 -6.99
C ALA A 91 -8.37 8.83 -6.55
N ILE A 92 -7.53 8.05 -7.25
CA ILE A 92 -7.20 6.67 -6.89
C ILE A 92 -5.69 6.48 -6.92
N LYS A 93 -5.19 5.70 -5.94
CA LYS A 93 -3.78 5.35 -5.85
C LYS A 93 -3.62 3.85 -5.67
N TYR A 94 -2.77 3.24 -6.49
CA TYR A 94 -2.51 1.81 -6.48
C TYR A 94 -1.05 1.51 -6.86
N PRO A 95 -0.46 0.37 -6.46
CA PRO A 95 0.90 0.01 -6.85
C PRO A 95 0.98 -0.45 -8.32
N GLU A 96 2.08 -0.16 -9.03
CA GLU A 96 2.33 -0.68 -10.39
C GLU A 96 2.21 -2.21 -10.45
N LYS A 97 2.50 -2.89 -9.34
CA LYS A 97 2.33 -4.34 -9.18
C LYS A 97 1.76 -4.63 -7.79
N PHE A 98 0.65 -5.34 -7.76
CA PHE A 98 0.09 -5.77 -6.48
C PHE A 98 1.01 -6.75 -5.74
N SER A 99 1.01 -6.68 -4.42
CA SER A 99 1.76 -7.59 -3.56
C SER A 99 1.29 -9.06 -3.76
N LYS A 100 2.03 -10.03 -3.23
CA LYS A 100 1.60 -11.44 -3.26
C LYS A 100 0.43 -11.71 -2.32
N ALA A 101 0.25 -10.90 -1.27
CA ALA A 101 -0.74 -11.12 -0.23
C ALA A 101 -2.10 -10.49 -0.54
N GLN A 102 -2.13 -9.32 -1.20
CA GLN A 102 -3.36 -8.55 -1.41
C GLN A 102 -3.23 -7.59 -2.59
N ARG A 103 -4.37 -7.10 -3.07
CA ARG A 103 -4.53 -6.09 -4.12
C ARG A 103 -5.10 -4.84 -3.48
N LEU A 104 -4.22 -3.95 -3.01
CA LEU A 104 -4.60 -2.74 -2.26
C LEU A 104 -4.70 -1.53 -3.17
N VAL A 105 -5.78 -0.77 -3.05
CA VAL A 105 -5.99 0.53 -3.68
C VAL A 105 -6.51 1.54 -2.66
N TYR A 106 -6.14 2.80 -2.80
CA TYR A 106 -6.69 3.91 -2.00
C TYR A 106 -7.60 4.75 -2.88
N LEU A 107 -8.77 5.12 -2.36
CA LEU A 107 -9.80 5.87 -3.06
C LEU A 107 -10.20 7.11 -2.25
N ASP A 108 -10.22 8.27 -2.93
CA ASP A 108 -10.92 9.48 -2.51
C ASP A 108 -11.85 9.89 -3.66
N GLY A 109 -13.15 9.83 -3.45
CA GLY A 109 -14.14 10.05 -4.49
C GLY A 109 -15.05 8.87 -4.75
N GLU A 110 -15.53 8.71 -5.98
CA GLU A 110 -16.46 7.65 -6.36
C GLU A 110 -15.92 6.79 -7.48
N ALA A 111 -15.94 5.46 -7.26
CA ALA A 111 -15.50 4.48 -8.23
C ALA A 111 -16.40 3.24 -8.25
N TYR A 112 -16.65 2.75 -9.44
CA TYR A 112 -17.24 1.44 -9.67
C TYR A 112 -16.15 0.45 -10.05
N PHE A 113 -16.17 -0.70 -9.41
CA PHE A 113 -15.19 -1.75 -9.54
C PHE A 113 -15.81 -3.02 -10.12
N SER A 114 -15.20 -3.59 -11.15
CA SER A 114 -15.46 -4.94 -11.63
C SER A 114 -14.20 -5.77 -11.37
N VAL A 115 -14.12 -6.35 -10.17
CA VAL A 115 -12.90 -7.01 -9.69
C VAL A 115 -12.82 -8.43 -10.20
N ARG A 116 -11.68 -8.77 -10.81
CA ARG A 116 -11.36 -10.14 -11.23
C ARG A 116 -11.32 -11.09 -10.03
N LYS A 117 -11.98 -12.25 -10.17
CA LYS A 117 -12.05 -13.26 -9.10
C LYS A 117 -10.68 -13.87 -8.81
N ASP A 118 -10.24 -13.72 -7.55
CA ASP A 118 -9.04 -14.34 -7.00
C ASP A 118 -9.23 -14.51 -5.48
N ALA A 119 -9.58 -15.73 -5.06
CA ALA A 119 -9.85 -16.04 -3.65
C ALA A 119 -8.56 -16.08 -2.80
N ALA A 120 -7.40 -16.33 -3.41
CA ALA A 120 -6.12 -16.38 -2.70
C ALA A 120 -5.56 -15.00 -2.41
N LYS A 121 -6.03 -13.96 -3.14
CA LYS A 121 -5.47 -12.62 -3.11
C LYS A 121 -6.58 -11.57 -3.05
N PRO A 122 -7.07 -11.22 -1.85
CA PRO A 122 -8.16 -10.27 -1.69
C PRO A 122 -7.84 -8.92 -2.31
N PHE A 123 -8.87 -8.26 -2.85
CA PHE A 123 -8.85 -6.89 -3.32
C PHE A 123 -9.41 -5.99 -2.23
N ILE A 124 -8.69 -4.93 -1.88
CA ILE A 124 -9.02 -4.05 -0.77
C ILE A 124 -9.05 -2.62 -1.29
N VAL A 125 -10.17 -1.93 -1.08
CA VAL A 125 -10.32 -0.50 -1.31
C VAL A 125 -10.28 0.19 0.05
N GLU A 126 -9.24 0.97 0.29
CA GLU A 126 -9.12 1.82 1.47
C GLU A 126 -9.58 3.23 1.14
N THR A 127 -10.47 3.75 1.96
CA THR A 127 -10.90 5.16 1.94
C THR A 127 -10.51 5.82 3.26
N SER A 128 -10.79 7.11 3.42
CA SER A 128 -10.56 7.80 4.70
C SER A 128 -11.40 7.24 5.86
N GLN A 129 -12.51 6.54 5.57
CA GLN A 129 -13.48 6.07 6.57
C GLN A 129 -13.74 4.57 6.53
N LEU A 130 -13.68 3.94 5.38
CA LEU A 130 -14.06 2.54 5.21
C LEU A 130 -12.92 1.73 4.60
N SER A 131 -12.82 0.47 5.00
CA SER A 131 -12.07 -0.56 4.28
C SER A 131 -13.06 -1.53 3.65
N VAL A 132 -12.97 -1.71 2.33
CA VAL A 132 -13.87 -2.58 1.55
C VAL A 132 -13.05 -3.72 0.95
N LYS A 133 -13.37 -4.96 1.35
CA LYS A 133 -12.63 -6.17 0.96
C LYS A 133 -13.50 -7.10 0.14
N VAL A 134 -12.96 -7.55 -1.00
CA VAL A 134 -13.65 -8.45 -1.94
C VAL A 134 -12.71 -9.51 -2.51
N LEU A 135 -13.28 -10.59 -3.08
CA LEU A 135 -12.52 -11.66 -3.73
C LEU A 135 -12.78 -11.76 -5.23
N GLY A 136 -13.76 -11.01 -5.75
CA GLY A 136 -14.18 -11.03 -7.15
C GLY A 136 -15.64 -10.61 -7.26
N THR A 137 -15.89 -9.32 -7.38
CA THR A 137 -17.15 -8.67 -7.03
C THR A 137 -17.34 -7.44 -7.92
N ARG A 138 -18.58 -7.07 -8.19
CA ARG A 138 -18.95 -5.80 -8.81
C ARG A 138 -19.64 -4.93 -7.77
N PHE A 139 -19.10 -3.74 -7.52
CA PHE A 139 -19.59 -2.84 -6.48
C PHE A 139 -19.19 -1.40 -6.75
N ASN A 140 -19.92 -0.47 -6.16
CA ASN A 140 -19.62 0.96 -6.15
C ASN A 140 -19.16 1.40 -4.76
N VAL A 141 -18.20 2.29 -4.69
CA VAL A 141 -17.78 2.99 -3.46
C VAL A 141 -17.85 4.48 -3.74
N LYS A 142 -18.60 5.24 -2.92
CA LYS A 142 -18.66 6.69 -2.94
C LYS A 142 -18.14 7.20 -1.60
N ALA A 143 -16.97 7.84 -1.58
CA ALA A 143 -16.24 8.24 -0.40
C ALA A 143 -15.47 9.55 -0.62
N TYR A 144 -16.15 10.59 -1.10
CA TYR A 144 -15.55 11.91 -1.22
C TYR A 144 -15.23 12.50 0.17
N ALA A 145 -14.11 13.19 0.29
CA ALA A 145 -13.68 13.76 1.56
C ALA A 145 -14.68 14.80 2.11
N ASP A 146 -15.31 15.56 1.22
CA ASP A 146 -16.28 16.64 1.50
C ASP A 146 -17.74 16.18 1.65
N ASP A 147 -18.08 14.92 1.28
CA ASP A 147 -19.43 14.37 1.51
C ASP A 147 -19.61 13.96 2.98
N GLU A 148 -20.82 14.10 3.51
CA GLU A 148 -21.19 13.66 4.86
C GLU A 148 -21.36 12.14 4.96
N LEU A 149 -21.81 11.53 3.86
CA LEU A 149 -22.08 10.09 3.76
C LEU A 149 -21.00 9.38 2.95
N VAL A 150 -20.64 8.19 3.39
CA VAL A 150 -19.83 7.25 2.62
C VAL A 150 -20.65 6.02 2.33
N THR A 151 -20.76 5.62 1.05
CA THR A 151 -21.58 4.48 0.67
C THR A 151 -20.79 3.40 -0.05
N THR A 152 -21.21 2.16 0.16
CA THR A 152 -20.72 1.00 -0.58
C THR A 152 -21.94 0.20 -1.05
N THR A 153 -22.13 0.08 -2.36
CA THR A 153 -23.27 -0.62 -2.98
C THR A 153 -22.80 -1.86 -3.71
N LEU A 154 -23.35 -3.01 -3.38
CA LEU A 154 -23.02 -4.28 -4.00
C LEU A 154 -23.96 -4.63 -5.14
N THR A 155 -23.40 -4.82 -6.34
CA THR A 155 -24.15 -5.27 -7.52
C THR A 155 -24.11 -6.80 -7.68
N ASN A 156 -22.93 -7.41 -7.52
CA ASN A 156 -22.76 -8.85 -7.72
C ASN A 156 -21.60 -9.39 -6.89
N GLY A 157 -21.80 -10.55 -6.26
CA GLY A 157 -20.77 -11.23 -5.45
C GLY A 157 -20.96 -11.05 -3.95
N LYS A 158 -19.89 -10.74 -3.22
CA LYS A 158 -19.89 -10.53 -1.78
C LYS A 158 -18.88 -9.45 -1.44
N VAL A 159 -19.27 -8.54 -0.55
CA VAL A 159 -18.42 -7.45 -0.05
C VAL A 159 -18.37 -7.53 1.48
N GLU A 160 -17.17 -7.40 2.03
CA GLU A 160 -16.94 -7.16 3.45
C GLU A 160 -16.54 -5.68 3.59
N VAL A 161 -17.35 -4.91 4.32
CA VAL A 161 -17.11 -3.48 4.63
C VAL A 161 -16.76 -3.35 6.08
N THR A 162 -15.65 -2.70 6.39
CA THR A 162 -15.21 -2.42 7.76
C THR A 162 -15.25 -0.92 8.00
N PRO A 163 -16.31 -0.40 8.64
CA PRO A 163 -16.37 0.99 9.11
C PRO A 163 -15.46 1.19 10.34
N PRO A 164 -15.16 2.45 10.73
CA PRO A 164 -14.34 2.74 11.91
C PRO A 164 -14.95 2.21 13.22
N VAL A 165 -16.25 2.01 13.23
CA VAL A 165 -17.06 1.54 14.37
C VAL A 165 -17.90 0.33 13.95
N GLN A 166 -18.41 -0.44 14.90
CA GLN A 166 -19.36 -1.56 14.71
C GLN A 166 -18.80 -2.82 14.02
N GLY A 167 -17.47 -2.92 13.75
CA GLY A 167 -16.87 -4.11 13.14
C GLY A 167 -17.27 -4.32 11.67
N SER A 168 -16.79 -5.41 11.07
CA SER A 168 -17.04 -5.72 9.66
C SER A 168 -18.48 -6.13 9.39
N GLN A 169 -19.04 -5.62 8.30
CA GLN A 169 -20.37 -5.93 7.78
C GLN A 169 -20.25 -6.66 6.43
N ILE A 170 -21.13 -7.61 6.19
CA ILE A 170 -21.17 -8.37 4.93
C ILE A 170 -22.41 -7.93 4.14
N LEU A 171 -22.17 -7.43 2.92
CA LEU A 171 -23.25 -7.08 2.01
C LEU A 171 -23.61 -8.24 1.08
N LYS A 172 -24.90 -8.35 0.77
CA LYS A 172 -25.47 -9.17 -0.28
C LYS A 172 -25.74 -8.33 -1.54
N PRO A 173 -25.91 -8.94 -2.70
CA PRO A 173 -26.30 -8.22 -3.92
C PRO A 173 -27.54 -7.34 -3.69
N ASN A 174 -27.50 -6.13 -4.23
CA ASN A 174 -28.51 -5.06 -4.09
C ASN A 174 -28.62 -4.49 -2.67
N GLU A 175 -27.62 -4.70 -1.82
CA GLU A 175 -27.52 -3.98 -0.54
C GLU A 175 -26.51 -2.84 -0.66
N GLN A 176 -26.83 -1.74 0.02
CA GLN A 176 -25.97 -0.58 0.23
C GLN A 176 -25.72 -0.37 1.71
N LEU A 177 -24.43 -0.27 2.08
CA LEU A 177 -24.04 0.25 3.37
C LEU A 177 -23.81 1.75 3.25
N THR A 178 -24.41 2.51 4.15
CA THR A 178 -24.21 3.95 4.33
C THR A 178 -23.60 4.20 5.69
N TYR A 179 -22.45 4.88 5.70
CA TYR A 179 -21.77 5.36 6.90
C TYR A 179 -21.91 6.88 6.96
N ASP A 180 -22.50 7.39 8.05
CA ASP A 180 -22.62 8.82 8.34
C ASP A 180 -21.40 9.28 9.17
N LYS A 181 -20.60 10.18 8.62
CA LYS A 181 -19.38 10.70 9.27
C LYS A 181 -19.67 11.54 10.50
N LYS A 182 -20.85 12.20 10.58
CA LYS A 182 -21.22 13.07 11.70
C LYS A 182 -21.69 12.25 12.90
N THR A 183 -22.56 11.27 12.65
CA THR A 183 -23.21 10.48 13.71
C THR A 183 -22.48 9.18 13.99
N SER A 184 -21.56 8.76 13.10
CA SER A 184 -20.92 7.44 13.08
C SER A 184 -21.93 6.29 12.94
N ALA A 185 -23.13 6.57 12.43
CA ALA A 185 -24.14 5.57 12.21
C ALA A 185 -23.82 4.74 10.95
N VAL A 186 -24.14 3.44 11.02
CA VAL A 186 -24.02 2.51 9.91
C VAL A 186 -25.41 1.95 9.62
N ASN A 187 -25.90 2.12 8.41
CA ASN A 187 -27.17 1.58 7.93
C ASN A 187 -26.95 0.68 6.71
N ILE A 188 -27.72 -0.40 6.61
CA ILE A 188 -27.73 -1.27 5.42
C ILE A 188 -29.17 -1.27 4.88
N THR A 189 -29.34 -0.90 3.62
CA THR A 189 -30.65 -0.84 2.94
C THR A 189 -30.58 -1.59 1.62
N GLU A 190 -31.71 -2.11 1.17
CA GLU A 190 -31.87 -2.62 -0.20
C GLU A 190 -32.00 -1.44 -1.17
N VAL A 191 -31.29 -1.54 -2.31
CA VAL A 191 -31.29 -0.51 -3.35
C VAL A 191 -31.49 -1.14 -4.73
N SER A 192 -31.87 -0.33 -5.70
CA SER A 192 -31.95 -0.80 -7.09
C SER A 192 -30.55 -1.11 -7.64
N PRO A 193 -30.38 -2.18 -8.44
CA PRO A 193 -29.10 -2.47 -9.10
C PRO A 193 -28.54 -1.29 -9.91
N THR A 194 -29.44 -0.45 -10.46
CA THR A 194 -29.08 0.74 -11.25
C THR A 194 -28.51 1.88 -10.41
N ASP A 195 -28.67 1.86 -9.09
CA ASP A 195 -28.19 2.93 -8.22
C ASP A 195 -26.67 2.90 -8.12
N ALA A 196 -26.07 1.72 -8.24
CA ALA A 196 -24.63 1.52 -8.15
C ALA A 196 -23.86 1.99 -9.40
N ASP A 197 -24.41 1.84 -10.60
CA ASP A 197 -23.70 2.04 -11.87
C ASP A 197 -24.37 3.03 -12.83
N GLY A 198 -25.54 3.58 -12.46
CA GLY A 198 -26.29 4.55 -13.28
C GLY A 198 -25.46 5.74 -13.72
N TRP A 199 -24.57 6.23 -12.88
CA TRP A 199 -23.69 7.35 -13.18
C TRP A 199 -22.69 7.05 -14.32
N ILE A 200 -22.30 5.78 -14.52
CA ILE A 200 -21.43 5.35 -15.63
C ILE A 200 -22.12 5.66 -16.97
N THR A 201 -23.42 5.34 -17.07
CA THR A 201 -24.24 5.57 -18.27
C THR A 201 -24.85 6.97 -18.36
N GLY A 202 -24.53 7.84 -17.39
CA GLY A 202 -24.95 9.24 -17.39
C GLY A 202 -26.21 9.53 -16.60
N LYS A 203 -26.82 8.54 -15.96
CA LYS A 203 -27.99 8.74 -15.09
C LYS A 203 -27.52 9.29 -13.73
N LEU A 204 -28.26 10.23 -13.16
CA LEU A 204 -28.14 10.65 -11.78
C LEU A 204 -29.40 10.18 -11.05
N ILE A 205 -29.21 9.37 -10.03
CA ILE A 205 -30.29 8.78 -9.24
C ILE A 205 -30.09 9.25 -7.81
N PHE A 206 -31.10 9.88 -7.24
CA PHE A 206 -31.10 10.38 -5.88
C PHE A 206 -32.28 9.75 -5.15
N THR A 207 -32.02 8.85 -4.21
CA THR A 207 -33.04 8.23 -3.37
C THR A 207 -32.78 8.68 -1.94
N ASP A 208 -33.70 9.47 -1.40
CA ASP A 208 -33.62 10.05 -0.04
C ASP A 208 -32.30 10.80 0.26
N ALA A 209 -31.66 11.35 -0.78
CA ALA A 209 -30.38 12.03 -0.67
C ALA A 209 -30.54 13.43 -0.04
N PRO A 210 -29.68 13.83 0.89
CA PRO A 210 -29.63 15.20 1.40
C PRO A 210 -29.44 16.20 0.25
N PHE A 211 -30.08 17.37 0.36
CA PHE A 211 -30.00 18.41 -0.66
C PHE A 211 -28.54 18.85 -0.94
N THR A 212 -27.71 18.90 0.10
CA THR A 212 -26.28 19.19 -0.03
C THR A 212 -25.54 18.16 -0.90
N GLU A 213 -25.88 16.88 -0.78
CA GLU A 213 -25.29 15.81 -1.59
C GLU A 213 -25.70 15.93 -3.05
N ILE A 214 -26.96 16.30 -3.32
CA ILE A 214 -27.47 16.56 -4.69
C ILE A 214 -26.66 17.69 -5.33
N LEU A 215 -26.49 18.81 -4.62
CA LEU A 215 -25.73 19.96 -5.11
C LEU A 215 -24.29 19.59 -5.42
N GLN A 216 -23.59 18.97 -4.47
CA GLN A 216 -22.20 18.55 -4.64
C GLN A 216 -22.02 17.57 -5.81
N THR A 217 -22.98 16.64 -6.00
CA THR A 217 -22.97 15.72 -7.14
C THR A 217 -23.11 16.44 -8.46
N LEU A 218 -24.02 17.44 -8.55
CA LEU A 218 -24.21 18.26 -9.74
C LEU A 218 -22.99 19.15 -10.02
N GLU A 219 -22.41 19.76 -8.99
CA GLU A 219 -21.20 20.58 -9.10
C GLU A 219 -20.02 19.77 -9.66
N ARG A 220 -19.77 18.59 -9.12
CA ARG A 220 -18.72 17.68 -9.61
C ARG A 220 -19.00 17.22 -11.04
N ARG A 221 -20.26 16.84 -11.32
CA ARG A 221 -20.66 16.27 -12.61
C ARG A 221 -20.56 17.24 -13.76
N TYR A 222 -20.94 18.50 -13.53
CA TYR A 222 -21.03 19.54 -14.57
C TYR A 222 -19.93 20.58 -14.49
N ASN A 223 -19.01 20.45 -13.53
CA ASN A 223 -17.93 21.39 -13.26
C ASN A 223 -18.47 22.84 -13.12
N VAL A 224 -19.46 22.99 -12.25
CA VAL A 224 -20.12 24.27 -11.96
C VAL A 224 -20.11 24.53 -10.47
N THR A 225 -20.24 25.81 -10.07
CA THR A 225 -20.50 26.17 -8.67
C THR A 225 -21.95 26.60 -8.55
N ILE A 226 -22.70 25.97 -7.63
CA ILE A 226 -24.09 26.24 -7.38
C ILE A 226 -24.25 27.11 -6.14
N ASN A 227 -24.52 28.40 -6.35
CA ASN A 227 -24.81 29.30 -5.24
C ASN A 227 -26.29 29.16 -4.84
N HIS A 228 -26.58 28.69 -3.65
CA HIS A 228 -27.92 28.63 -3.09
C HIS A 228 -28.07 29.66 -1.98
N THR A 229 -29.12 30.47 -2.05
CA THR A 229 -29.46 31.49 -1.04
C THR A 229 -30.50 31.02 -0.02
N MET A 230 -30.92 29.76 -0.08
CA MET A 230 -31.89 29.22 0.87
C MET A 230 -31.23 28.76 2.17
N ASN A 231 -31.70 29.31 3.31
CA ASN A 231 -31.55 28.65 4.58
C ASN A 231 -32.39 27.37 4.53
N VAL A 232 -31.74 26.24 4.26
CA VAL A 232 -32.41 24.92 4.39
C VAL A 232 -32.60 24.71 5.89
N PRO A 233 -33.84 24.63 6.40
CA PRO A 233 -34.04 24.28 7.78
C PRO A 233 -33.44 22.90 8.02
N ALA A 234 -32.60 22.79 9.06
CA ALA A 234 -32.11 21.51 9.52
C ALA A 234 -33.33 20.65 9.87
N SER A 235 -33.53 19.58 9.12
CA SER A 235 -34.56 18.56 9.38
C SER A 235 -34.09 17.61 10.48
#